data_16a0180bcd6f1dee5523d229ad7f0c3c
#
_entry.id   16a0180bcd6f1dee5523d229ad7f0c3c
#
_cell.length_a   1.000
_cell.length_b   1.000
_cell.length_c   1.000
_cell.angle_alpha   90.00
_cell.angle_beta   90.00
_cell.angle_gamma   90.00
#
_symmetry.space_group_name_H-M   'P 1'
#
loop_
_entity.id
_entity.type
_entity.pdbx_description
1 polymer ?
#
loop_
_entity_poly.entity_id
_entity_poly.type
_entity_poly.pdbx_seq_one_letter_code
_entity_poly.pdbx_strand_id
1 'polypeptide(L)' 'HERFVVCEHDTDWQIQFDNELPRQIKKGETVHVPPMVYHKVIKGTGDLIVKIKEII' A
#
# COMPACT_ATOMS: atom_id res chain seq x y z
N HIS A 1 -3.45 11.69 9.81
CA HIS A 1 -1.98 11.56 9.75
C HIS A 1 -1.55 10.95 8.43
N GLU A 2 -0.44 11.43 7.90
CA GLU A 2 0.16 10.82 6.73
C GLU A 2 0.78 9.48 7.11
N ARG A 3 0.68 8.53 6.22
CA ARG A 3 1.26 7.22 6.42
C ARG A 3 2.12 6.82 5.25
N PHE A 4 3.18 6.09 5.55
CA PHE A 4 4.02 5.47 4.55
C PHE A 4 3.97 3.96 4.78
N VAL A 5 3.69 3.23 3.74
CA VAL A 5 3.61 1.77 3.78
C VAL A 5 4.78 1.22 2.97
N VAL A 6 5.62 0.44 3.62
CA VAL A 6 6.78 -0.18 2.98
C VAL A 6 6.53 -1.67 2.87
N CYS A 7 6.55 -2.19 1.66
CA CYS A 7 6.39 -3.62 1.42
C CYS A 7 7.72 -4.32 1.63
N GLU A 8 7.74 -5.34 2.48
CA GLU A 8 8.97 -6.03 2.86
C GLU A 8 9.24 -7.32 2.09
N HIS A 9 8.22 -7.84 1.39
CA HIS A 9 8.34 -9.09 0.65
C HIS A 9 7.68 -8.98 -0.70
N ASP A 10 8.09 -9.80 -1.64
CA ASP A 10 7.43 -9.87 -2.94
C ASP A 10 5.99 -10.30 -2.75
N THR A 11 5.09 -9.65 -3.48
CA THR A 11 3.67 -9.91 -3.37
C THR A 11 2.97 -9.59 -4.69
N ASP A 12 1.82 -10.21 -4.89
CA ASP A 12 0.92 -9.86 -6.00
C ASP A 12 -0.30 -9.06 -5.53
N TRP A 13 -0.28 -8.61 -4.30
CA TRP A 13 -1.32 -7.72 -3.80
C TRP A 13 -1.27 -6.38 -4.52
N GLN A 14 -2.41 -5.73 -4.63
CA GLN A 14 -2.54 -4.45 -5.31
C GLN A 14 -3.13 -3.41 -4.38
N ILE A 15 -2.84 -2.15 -4.66
CA ILE A 15 -3.46 -1.01 -3.97
C ILE A 15 -4.13 -0.13 -5.01
N GLN A 16 -5.31 0.37 -4.68
CA GLN A 16 -6.05 1.27 -5.55
C GLN A 16 -6.47 2.50 -4.76
N PHE A 17 -6.03 3.67 -5.23
CA PHE A 17 -6.51 4.93 -4.70
C PHE A 17 -7.76 5.37 -5.44
N ASP A 18 -8.51 6.29 -4.83
CA ASP A 18 -9.72 6.83 -5.42
C ASP A 18 -9.43 7.41 -6.80
N ASN A 19 -10.29 7.09 -7.78
CA ASN A 19 -10.19 7.54 -9.17
C ASN A 19 -8.94 7.09 -9.90
N GLU A 20 -8.25 6.08 -9.40
CA GLU A 20 -7.06 5.54 -10.07
C GLU A 20 -7.23 4.05 -10.33
N LEU A 21 -6.44 3.53 -11.27
CA LEU A 21 -6.41 2.10 -11.53
C LEU A 21 -5.60 1.39 -10.43
N PRO A 22 -5.93 0.12 -10.14
CA PRO A 22 -5.12 -0.66 -9.21
C PRO A 22 -3.69 -0.79 -9.70
N ARG A 23 -2.74 -0.76 -8.76
CA ARG A 23 -1.34 -1.03 -9.08
C ARG A 23 -0.74 -2.03 -8.12
N GLN A 24 0.22 -2.80 -8.61
CA GLN A 24 0.87 -3.81 -7.79
C GLN A 24 1.77 -3.17 -6.74
N ILE A 25 1.73 -3.73 -5.54
CA ILE A 25 2.63 -3.35 -4.46
C ILE A 25 3.93 -4.13 -4.67
N LYS A 26 5.06 -3.42 -4.73
CA LYS A 26 6.36 -4.04 -4.98
C LYS A 26 7.23 -4.03 -3.75
N LYS A 27 8.07 -5.06 -3.63
CA LYS A 27 9.04 -5.14 -2.56
C LYS A 27 9.97 -3.94 -2.56
N GLY A 28 10.16 -3.35 -1.39
CA GLY A 28 11.01 -2.18 -1.23
C GLY A 28 10.36 -0.87 -1.62
N GLU A 29 9.17 -0.92 -2.18
CA GLU A 29 8.45 0.30 -2.54
C GLU A 29 7.84 0.93 -1.30
N THR A 30 7.96 2.26 -1.22
CA THR A 30 7.28 3.04 -0.19
C THR A 30 6.05 3.67 -0.80
N VAL A 31 4.88 3.33 -0.27
CA VAL A 31 3.62 3.90 -0.73
C VAL A 31 3.20 4.99 0.24
N HIS A 32 3.05 6.21 -0.27
CA HIS A 32 2.57 7.33 0.50
C HIS A 32 1.04 7.33 0.52
N VAL A 33 0.46 7.28 1.72
CA VAL A 33 -0.99 7.33 1.89
C VAL A 33 -1.33 8.64 2.57
N PRO A 34 -1.78 9.66 1.80
CA PRO A 34 -2.16 10.94 2.39
C PRO A 34 -3.39 10.79 3.28
N PRO A 35 -3.58 11.69 4.25
CA PRO A 35 -4.79 11.67 5.06
C PRO A 35 -6.01 11.98 4.21
N MET A 36 -7.14 11.40 4.57
CA MET A 36 -8.45 11.64 3.96
C MET A 36 -8.55 11.24 2.48
N VAL A 37 -7.61 10.45 1.98
CA VAL A 37 -7.70 9.89 0.63
C VAL A 37 -8.20 8.46 0.74
N TYR A 38 -9.30 8.18 0.03
CA TYR A 38 -9.85 6.83 0.02
C TYR A 38 -8.93 5.89 -0.75
N HIS A 39 -8.69 4.74 -0.18
CA HIS A 39 -7.90 3.69 -0.83
C HIS A 39 -8.40 2.33 -0.38
N LYS A 40 -8.08 1.32 -1.17
CA LYS A 40 -8.36 -0.06 -0.80
C LYS A 40 -7.22 -0.95 -1.23
N VAL A 41 -7.09 -2.08 -0.56
CA VAL A 41 -6.10 -3.09 -0.90
C VAL A 41 -6.82 -4.27 -1.52
N ILE A 42 -6.32 -4.73 -2.65
CA ILE A 42 -6.88 -5.87 -3.37
C ILE A 42 -6.03 -7.09 -3.05
N LYS A 43 -6.67 -8.09 -2.48
CA LYS A 43 -5.98 -9.29 -2.02
C LYS A 43 -5.40 -10.06 -3.20
N GLY A 44 -4.14 -10.44 -3.08
CA GLY A 44 -3.50 -11.37 -4.00
C GLY A 44 -3.44 -12.77 -3.40
N THR A 45 -2.46 -13.54 -3.85
CA THR A 45 -2.18 -14.85 -3.28
C THR A 45 -1.17 -14.71 -2.16
N GLY A 46 -1.30 -15.49 -1.11
CA GLY A 46 -0.38 -15.43 0.03
C GLY A 46 -0.61 -14.24 0.95
N ASP A 47 0.35 -13.99 1.81
CA ASP A 47 0.25 -12.95 2.82
C ASP A 47 0.90 -11.65 2.38
N LEU A 48 0.35 -10.55 2.84
CA LEU A 48 0.94 -9.22 2.65
C LEU A 48 1.65 -8.81 3.93
N ILE A 49 2.96 -8.56 3.83
CA ILE A 49 3.77 -8.14 4.96
C ILE A 49 4.30 -6.74 4.67
N VAL A 50 3.89 -5.78 5.49
CA VAL A 50 4.27 -4.38 5.30
C VAL A 50 4.67 -3.76 6.64
N LYS A 51 5.48 -2.72 6.57
CA LYS A 51 5.74 -1.80 7.67
C LYS A 51 4.97 -0.52 7.44
N ILE A 52 4.32 -0.04 8.48
CA ILE A 52 3.59 1.23 8.41
C ILE A 52 4.32 2.24 9.27
N LYS A 53 4.68 3.37 8.64
CA LYS A 53 5.25 4.51 9.36
C LYS A 53 4.24 5.64 9.32
N GLU A 54 3.99 6.21 10.48
CA GLU A 54 3.05 7.31 10.62
C GLU A 54 3.79 8.55 11.05
N ILE A 55 3.52 9.66 10.37
CA ILE A 55 4.09 10.96 10.72
C ILE A 55 3.05 11.71 11.54
N ILE A 56 3.45 12.08 12.72
CA ILE A 56 2.60 12.78 13.66
C ILE A 56 2.86 14.28 13.57
#